data_b567069041c1722718cec6721e53d823
#
_entry.id   b567069041c1722718cec6721e53d823
#
_cell.length_a   1.000
_cell.length_b   1.000
_cell.length_c   1.000
_cell.angle_alpha   90.00
_cell.angle_beta   90.00
_cell.angle_gamma   90.00
#
_symmetry.space_group_name_H-M   'P 1'
#
loop_
_entity.id
_entity.type
_entity.pdbx_description
1 polymer ?
#
loop_
_entity_poly.entity_id
_entity_poly.type
_entity_poly.pdbx_seq_one_letter_code
_entity_poly.pdbx_strand_id
1 'polypeptide(L)'
;MNKKFWLSLLTVVMVTSLLAACGGGKENNSAGGTSAAGNEGGKEDKVTFTYFNAAAGKDKNTNETTIGKIFEEQTGVNFKMEHLVGDENTKVGTFIASNDYPDVIVPGSSIDKLVGAGSFIPLNDLIDQYGPNIKRVYEPYFNLMKADDGNIYFLPLSAVTGEYTSAPNIEQGAFWVQRRVLKEAGYPKIKTFDEYLTLIREYVKKYPDEGLTGYLSLTTEDKFFAFTNAPMHLAGYPNDGGIIIDMETHQANDYADDDITKRYLQELNQLNAEGLFDKSSFVDNYDQYLAKLSSGKVLGFFDYRWQAGQAMNNLREASNKSGNDDLEYMALPIVYDENTKDQYLDPPSFVNNRGVGISVSAKDPERIVKFFDNLLTDENQILSNWGIKDETYSVDENGRFYRTEEQITQTNTDAFRESFGFKYFEYNWPRYGNGSTLPDGNSVGAGRQPEVAQMSYSEGDKKLLEAYDIASFSQLFSAPDERPWYPAWSIPIDQGSPSQIFTQKKSDLQRKYFPKLVLASPSDFEGVWNEYIGEFNKLDVKQYEELITDEVAKKIANVKGQ
;
A
#
# COMPACT_ATOMS: atom_id res chain seq x y z
N MET A 1 -35.70 -8.44 -45.24
CA MET A 1 -36.77 -9.41 -45.61
C MET A 1 -37.10 -10.26 -44.40
N ASN A 2 -38.35 -10.08 -43.95
CA ASN A 2 -39.26 -11.00 -43.26
C ASN A 2 -38.81 -11.72 -41.95
N LYS A 3 -39.38 -11.32 -40.77
CA LYS A 3 -40.70 -11.64 -40.15
C LYS A 3 -40.73 -13.13 -39.69
N LYS A 4 -41.07 -13.50 -38.44
CA LYS A 4 -42.24 -13.26 -37.58
C LYS A 4 -41.95 -13.96 -36.24
N PHE A 5 -42.21 -13.33 -35.06
CA PHE A 5 -43.44 -13.51 -34.26
C PHE A 5 -43.83 -14.96 -33.93
N TRP A 6 -43.89 -15.27 -32.62
CA TRP A 6 -45.09 -15.81 -31.96
C TRP A 6 -45.02 -15.68 -30.42
N LEU A 7 -46.10 -15.17 -29.90
CA LEU A 7 -46.54 -14.98 -28.51
C LEU A 7 -47.42 -16.16 -28.13
N SER A 8 -47.45 -16.58 -26.86
CA SER A 8 -48.59 -17.15 -26.09
C SER A 8 -48.12 -17.45 -24.67
N LEU A 9 -48.52 -16.81 -23.63
CA LEU A 9 -49.79 -16.58 -22.91
C LEU A 9 -50.27 -17.77 -22.05
N LEU A 10 -50.36 -17.49 -20.73
CA LEU A 10 -51.24 -17.97 -19.64
C LEU A 10 -51.16 -19.47 -19.23
N THR A 11 -51.08 -19.77 -17.93
CA THR A 11 -52.23 -19.81 -17.02
C THR A 11 -51.82 -19.93 -15.55
N VAL A 12 -52.51 -19.16 -14.70
CA VAL A 12 -52.59 -19.16 -13.25
C VAL A 12 -53.34 -20.41 -12.75
N VAL A 13 -52.87 -21.05 -11.66
CA VAL A 13 -53.75 -21.79 -10.75
C VAL A 13 -53.32 -21.53 -9.31
N MET A 14 -54.21 -20.84 -8.59
CA MET A 14 -54.27 -20.67 -7.15
C MET A 14 -55.01 -21.88 -6.55
N VAL A 15 -54.49 -22.50 -5.48
CA VAL A 15 -55.31 -23.28 -4.54
C VAL A 15 -54.82 -23.04 -3.12
N THR A 16 -55.69 -22.41 -2.36
CA THR A 16 -55.74 -22.25 -0.90
C THR A 16 -56.34 -23.46 -0.20
N SER A 17 -55.85 -23.80 1.01
CA SER A 17 -56.63 -24.43 2.08
C SER A 17 -55.77 -24.41 3.38
N LEU A 18 -56.06 -23.76 4.27
CA LEU A 18 -56.81 -23.49 5.49
C LEU A 18 -56.90 -24.66 6.52
N LEU A 19 -56.32 -24.37 7.72
CA LEU A 19 -56.83 -24.55 9.09
C LEU A 19 -57.10 -25.93 9.67
N ALA A 20 -56.51 -26.18 10.86
CA ALA A 20 -57.14 -26.39 12.17
C ALA A 20 -56.07 -26.83 13.19
N ALA A 21 -55.74 -26.24 14.25
CA ALA A 21 -56.37 -25.72 15.48
C ALA A 21 -56.69 -26.80 16.55
N CYS A 22 -56.27 -26.46 17.79
CA CYS A 22 -56.69 -26.96 19.13
C CYS A 22 -56.01 -28.26 19.63
N GLY A 23 -55.54 -28.34 20.87
CA GLY A 23 -55.64 -27.53 22.07
C GLY A 23 -55.38 -28.36 23.32
N GLY A 24 -55.09 -27.70 24.43
CA GLY A 24 -55.22 -28.17 25.85
C GLY A 24 -53.97 -28.83 26.41
N GLY A 25 -53.38 -28.46 27.46
CA GLY A 25 -53.65 -27.74 28.70
C GLY A 25 -53.34 -28.58 29.93
N LYS A 26 -52.54 -28.04 30.81
CA LYS A 26 -52.51 -28.11 32.30
C LYS A 26 -51.16 -28.41 32.93
N GLU A 27 -50.67 -27.37 33.59
CA GLU A 27 -50.20 -27.23 35.01
C GLU A 27 -49.82 -28.52 35.79
N ASN A 28 -48.65 -28.54 36.44
CA ASN A 28 -48.34 -27.99 37.76
C ASN A 28 -46.95 -28.42 38.31
N ASN A 29 -46.31 -27.40 38.91
CA ASN A 29 -45.57 -27.35 40.17
C ASN A 29 -44.30 -28.16 40.48
N SER A 30 -43.28 -27.35 40.74
CA SER A 30 -42.39 -27.29 41.95
C SER A 30 -41.36 -28.37 42.19
N ALA A 31 -40.11 -27.98 42.16
CA ALA A 31 -39.25 -27.76 43.34
C ALA A 31 -37.77 -27.73 42.96
N GLY A 32 -37.15 -26.70 43.34
CA GLY A 32 -35.80 -26.42 43.81
C GLY A 32 -34.65 -27.41 43.50
N GLY A 33 -33.67 -26.89 42.80
CA GLY A 33 -32.35 -27.45 42.70
C GLY A 33 -31.40 -26.42 42.15
N THR A 34 -30.66 -25.74 43.02
CA THR A 34 -29.50 -24.92 42.68
C THR A 34 -28.46 -25.76 41.96
N SER A 35 -28.28 -25.50 40.68
CA SER A 35 -27.15 -25.98 39.91
C SER A 35 -26.42 -24.78 39.34
N ALA A 36 -25.11 -24.75 39.53
CA ALA A 36 -24.22 -23.75 39.06
C ALA A 36 -24.42 -23.49 37.55
N ALA A 37 -24.57 -22.23 37.20
CA ALA A 37 -24.59 -21.78 35.81
C ALA A 37 -23.20 -22.02 35.19
N GLY A 38 -23.08 -23.11 34.46
CA GLY A 38 -22.08 -23.23 33.41
C GLY A 38 -22.48 -22.28 32.29
N ASN A 39 -21.62 -21.38 31.96
CA ASN A 39 -21.79 -20.44 30.85
C ASN A 39 -21.68 -21.24 29.53
N GLU A 40 -22.76 -21.87 29.11
CA GLU A 40 -22.89 -22.33 27.72
C GLU A 40 -23.12 -21.08 26.87
N GLY A 41 -22.02 -20.54 26.31
CA GLY A 41 -22.09 -19.51 25.27
C GLY A 41 -22.93 -20.05 24.10
N GLY A 42 -24.20 -19.64 24.03
CA GLY A 42 -25.03 -19.92 22.88
C GLY A 42 -24.34 -19.37 21.64
N LYS A 43 -24.12 -20.21 20.61
CA LYS A 43 -23.64 -19.74 19.31
C LYS A 43 -24.64 -18.67 18.83
N GLU A 44 -24.16 -17.42 18.71
CA GLU A 44 -24.95 -16.36 18.08
C GLU A 44 -25.31 -16.79 16.64
N ASP A 45 -26.51 -16.42 16.20
CA ASP A 45 -26.95 -16.72 14.83
C ASP A 45 -26.00 -16.11 13.80
N LYS A 46 -25.72 -16.85 12.73
CA LYS A 46 -24.86 -16.37 11.64
C LYS A 46 -25.47 -15.15 10.97
N VAL A 47 -24.65 -14.14 10.72
CA VAL A 47 -25.04 -12.90 10.04
C VAL A 47 -24.08 -12.59 8.90
N THR A 48 -24.63 -12.00 7.82
CA THR A 48 -23.86 -11.50 6.69
C THR A 48 -24.03 -9.99 6.60
N PHE A 49 -22.91 -9.27 6.68
CA PHE A 49 -22.87 -7.84 6.45
C PHE A 49 -22.39 -7.53 5.03
N THR A 50 -22.77 -6.36 4.53
CA THR A 50 -22.24 -5.83 3.26
C THR A 50 -20.94 -5.07 3.51
N TYR A 51 -19.98 -5.25 2.59
CA TYR A 51 -18.66 -4.64 2.70
C TYR A 51 -18.23 -4.06 1.37
N PHE A 52 -17.93 -2.78 1.31
CA PHE A 52 -17.34 -2.13 0.13
C PHE A 52 -15.84 -1.91 0.32
N ASN A 53 -15.07 -2.30 -0.69
CA ASN A 53 -13.62 -2.11 -0.76
C ASN A 53 -13.26 -1.31 -2.01
N ALA A 54 -12.65 -0.15 -1.83
CA ALA A 54 -12.18 0.69 -2.94
C ALA A 54 -10.98 0.11 -3.72
N ALA A 55 -10.37 -0.98 -3.27
CA ALA A 55 -9.38 -1.70 -4.05
C ALA A 55 -10.05 -2.54 -5.16
N ALA A 56 -9.35 -2.70 -6.29
CA ALA A 56 -9.78 -3.63 -7.33
C ALA A 56 -9.73 -5.09 -6.83
N GLY A 57 -10.73 -5.88 -7.20
CA GLY A 57 -10.83 -7.28 -6.76
C GLY A 57 -12.04 -7.97 -7.35
N LYS A 58 -12.25 -9.22 -6.94
CA LYS A 58 -13.45 -9.99 -7.28
C LYS A 58 -14.42 -9.97 -6.12
N ASP A 59 -15.68 -9.69 -6.39
CA ASP A 59 -16.74 -9.78 -5.41
C ASP A 59 -16.89 -11.21 -4.92
N LYS A 60 -17.02 -11.35 -3.60
CA LYS A 60 -17.11 -12.67 -2.96
C LYS A 60 -17.70 -12.57 -1.56
N ASN A 61 -18.38 -13.64 -1.12
CA ASN A 61 -18.63 -13.78 0.30
C ASN A 61 -17.37 -14.29 1.00
N THR A 62 -17.00 -13.70 2.13
CA THR A 62 -15.75 -14.08 2.83
C THR A 62 -15.74 -15.54 3.24
N ASN A 63 -16.89 -16.12 3.64
CA ASN A 63 -17.04 -17.53 4.01
C ASN A 63 -16.95 -18.53 2.84
N GLU A 64 -16.72 -18.07 1.61
CA GLU A 64 -16.33 -18.93 0.49
C GLU A 64 -14.83 -19.23 0.47
N THR A 65 -14.05 -18.63 1.37
CA THR A 65 -12.61 -18.87 1.54
C THR A 65 -12.31 -19.67 2.79
N THR A 66 -11.11 -20.31 2.84
CA THR A 66 -10.69 -21.08 4.02
C THR A 66 -10.59 -20.17 5.26
N ILE A 67 -9.90 -19.05 5.17
CA ILE A 67 -9.76 -18.07 6.27
C ILE A 67 -11.13 -17.54 6.71
N GLY A 68 -11.97 -17.16 5.76
CA GLY A 68 -13.28 -16.58 6.07
C GLY A 68 -14.24 -17.57 6.73
N LYS A 69 -14.16 -18.87 6.42
CA LYS A 69 -14.92 -19.92 7.14
C LYS A 69 -14.50 -20.01 8.60
N ILE A 70 -13.19 -19.94 8.86
CA ILE A 70 -12.66 -19.97 10.22
C ILE A 70 -13.16 -18.74 11.00
N PHE A 71 -13.12 -17.56 10.40
CA PHE A 71 -13.64 -16.34 11.05
C PHE A 71 -15.15 -16.41 11.27
N GLU A 72 -15.92 -16.95 10.33
CA GLU A 72 -17.36 -17.17 10.53
C GLU A 72 -17.63 -18.18 11.65
N GLU A 73 -16.83 -19.22 11.79
CA GLU A 73 -16.94 -20.19 12.89
C GLU A 73 -16.62 -19.59 14.25
N GLN A 74 -15.65 -18.67 14.30
CA GLN A 74 -15.25 -17.96 15.52
C GLN A 74 -16.29 -16.93 15.98
N THR A 75 -16.88 -16.19 15.03
CA THR A 75 -17.64 -14.95 15.32
C THR A 75 -19.11 -15.03 14.94
N GLY A 76 -19.52 -16.00 14.13
CA GLY A 76 -20.83 -16.05 13.49
C GLY A 76 -21.02 -14.96 12.41
N VAL A 77 -19.96 -14.25 12.01
CA VAL A 77 -20.02 -13.12 11.06
C VAL A 77 -19.31 -13.47 9.77
N ASN A 78 -19.91 -13.15 8.64
CA ASN A 78 -19.25 -13.10 7.34
C ASN A 78 -19.64 -11.82 6.58
N PHE A 79 -18.94 -11.53 5.48
CA PHE A 79 -19.16 -10.33 4.71
C PHE A 79 -19.36 -10.66 3.23
N LYS A 80 -20.36 -10.01 2.63
CA LYS A 80 -20.52 -9.93 1.19
C LYS A 80 -19.69 -8.75 0.69
N MET A 81 -18.51 -9.05 0.12
CA MET A 81 -17.59 -8.05 -0.37
C MET A 81 -17.94 -7.59 -1.78
N GLU A 82 -18.01 -6.28 -1.97
CA GLU A 82 -18.07 -5.58 -3.25
C GLU A 82 -16.76 -4.81 -3.43
N HIS A 83 -16.12 -4.94 -4.60
CA HIS A 83 -14.90 -4.23 -4.95
C HIS A 83 -15.18 -3.10 -5.93
N LEU A 84 -14.32 -2.08 -5.91
CA LEU A 84 -14.45 -0.93 -6.78
C LEU A 84 -14.38 -1.32 -8.26
N VAL A 85 -15.38 -0.86 -9.01
CA VAL A 85 -15.37 -0.82 -10.47
C VAL A 85 -15.51 0.62 -10.91
N GLY A 86 -14.54 1.15 -11.63
CA GLY A 86 -14.52 2.54 -12.08
C GLY A 86 -13.81 3.49 -11.11
N ASP A 87 -14.31 4.72 -11.02
CA ASP A 87 -13.69 5.80 -10.24
C ASP A 87 -14.16 5.82 -8.78
N GLU A 88 -13.22 5.88 -7.84
CA GLU A 88 -13.45 5.89 -6.40
C GLU A 88 -14.30 7.08 -5.94
N ASN A 89 -13.96 8.29 -6.41
CA ASN A 89 -14.67 9.49 -6.00
C ASN A 89 -16.13 9.49 -6.46
N THR A 90 -16.37 8.97 -7.66
CA THR A 90 -17.72 8.80 -8.21
C THR A 90 -18.54 7.80 -7.40
N LYS A 91 -17.94 6.67 -7.02
CA LYS A 91 -18.61 5.65 -6.22
C LYS A 91 -18.94 6.15 -4.81
N VAL A 92 -17.96 6.76 -4.13
CA VAL A 92 -18.14 7.36 -2.80
C VAL A 92 -19.18 8.49 -2.85
N GLY A 93 -19.10 9.36 -3.87
CA GLY A 93 -20.10 10.42 -4.10
C GLY A 93 -21.52 9.86 -4.29
N THR A 94 -21.65 8.69 -4.92
CA THR A 94 -22.96 8.02 -5.08
C THR A 94 -23.52 7.55 -3.73
N PHE A 95 -22.70 6.95 -2.87
CA PHE A 95 -23.11 6.56 -1.52
C PHE A 95 -23.61 7.78 -0.72
N ILE A 96 -22.84 8.87 -0.73
CA ILE A 96 -23.21 10.10 -0.02
C ILE A 96 -24.52 10.69 -0.57
N ALA A 97 -24.66 10.77 -1.90
CA ALA A 97 -25.86 11.37 -2.52
C ALA A 97 -27.14 10.53 -2.31
N SER A 98 -27.01 9.21 -2.29
CA SER A 98 -28.16 8.31 -2.07
C SER A 98 -28.50 8.08 -0.60
N ASN A 99 -27.56 8.36 0.30
CA ASN A 99 -27.61 7.98 1.72
C ASN A 99 -27.87 6.47 1.92
N ASP A 100 -27.41 5.65 0.97
CA ASP A 100 -27.52 4.19 0.99
C ASP A 100 -26.09 3.61 1.03
N TYR A 101 -25.71 3.14 2.20
CA TYR A 101 -24.35 2.71 2.50
C TYR A 101 -24.28 1.21 2.75
N PRO A 102 -23.23 0.51 2.28
CA PRO A 102 -22.85 -0.79 2.84
C PRO A 102 -22.60 -0.70 4.35
N ASP A 103 -22.76 -1.80 5.08
CA ASP A 103 -22.54 -1.81 6.54
C ASP A 103 -21.10 -1.40 6.89
N VAL A 104 -20.13 -1.84 6.10
CA VAL A 104 -18.70 -1.55 6.26
C VAL A 104 -18.13 -0.96 4.97
N ILE A 105 -17.30 0.07 5.11
CA ILE A 105 -16.71 0.76 3.96
C ILE A 105 -15.21 0.99 4.17
N VAL A 106 -14.41 0.56 3.18
CA VAL A 106 -13.01 0.96 2.98
C VAL A 106 -12.94 1.83 1.74
N PRO A 107 -12.97 3.16 1.88
CA PRO A 107 -13.17 4.08 0.76
C PRO A 107 -11.85 4.54 0.10
N GLY A 108 -10.73 3.88 0.40
CA GLY A 108 -9.42 4.30 -0.09
C GLY A 108 -9.02 5.69 0.42
N SER A 109 -8.67 6.59 -0.50
CA SER A 109 -8.28 7.98 -0.19
C SER A 109 -9.45 8.92 0.08
N SER A 110 -10.69 8.46 -0.13
CA SER A 110 -11.91 9.28 0.03
C SER A 110 -12.52 9.21 1.43
N ILE A 111 -11.77 8.77 2.45
CA ILE A 111 -12.30 8.56 3.80
C ILE A 111 -12.80 9.86 4.44
N ASP A 112 -12.09 10.96 4.25
CA ASP A 112 -12.46 12.27 4.81
C ASP A 112 -13.80 12.77 4.29
N LYS A 113 -14.14 12.44 3.03
CA LYS A 113 -15.44 12.77 2.44
C LYS A 113 -16.59 12.07 3.16
N LEU A 114 -16.40 10.79 3.54
CA LEU A 114 -17.41 10.03 4.26
C LEU A 114 -17.52 10.50 5.72
N VAL A 115 -16.40 10.80 6.37
CA VAL A 115 -16.40 11.40 7.72
C VAL A 115 -17.09 12.76 7.69
N GLY A 116 -16.72 13.66 6.78
CA GLY A 116 -17.32 14.98 6.62
C GLY A 116 -18.82 14.95 6.26
N ALA A 117 -19.27 13.90 5.55
CA ALA A 117 -20.69 13.69 5.24
C ALA A 117 -21.50 13.04 6.39
N GLY A 118 -20.83 12.70 7.52
CA GLY A 118 -21.49 11.99 8.63
C GLY A 118 -21.94 10.57 8.28
N SER A 119 -21.22 9.91 7.35
CA SER A 119 -21.58 8.58 6.86
C SER A 119 -21.17 7.45 7.79
N PHE A 120 -20.26 7.71 8.73
CA PHE A 120 -19.76 6.75 9.71
C PHE A 120 -20.29 7.01 11.11
N ILE A 121 -20.50 5.95 11.88
CA ILE A 121 -20.83 6.06 13.31
C ILE A 121 -19.56 6.32 14.13
N PRO A 122 -19.65 7.01 15.29
CA PRO A 122 -18.54 7.08 16.24
C PRO A 122 -18.30 5.70 16.87
N LEU A 123 -17.04 5.32 17.00
CA LEU A 123 -16.63 3.99 17.46
C LEU A 123 -16.19 3.97 18.93
N ASN A 124 -16.04 5.12 19.61
CA ASN A 124 -15.46 5.23 20.95
C ASN A 124 -16.11 4.26 21.95
N ASP A 125 -17.44 4.35 22.14
CA ASP A 125 -18.16 3.52 23.09
C ASP A 125 -18.13 2.02 22.73
N LEU A 126 -18.17 1.71 21.41
CA LEU A 126 -18.10 0.33 20.93
C LEU A 126 -16.71 -0.27 21.15
N ILE A 127 -15.65 0.50 20.92
CA ILE A 127 -14.28 0.10 21.22
C ILE A 127 -14.12 -0.11 22.73
N ASP A 128 -14.69 0.78 23.54
CA ASP A 128 -14.61 0.69 25.00
C ASP A 128 -15.28 -0.55 25.55
N GLN A 129 -16.40 -0.95 24.98
CA GLN A 129 -17.19 -2.08 25.47
C GLN A 129 -16.76 -3.42 24.86
N TYR A 130 -16.35 -3.45 23.59
CA TYR A 130 -16.20 -4.68 22.81
C TYR A 130 -14.82 -4.85 22.14
N GLY A 131 -13.92 -3.86 22.27
CA GLY A 131 -12.66 -3.80 21.52
C GLY A 131 -11.38 -3.89 22.38
N PRO A 132 -11.17 -4.90 23.24
CA PRO A 132 -9.94 -5.00 24.03
C PRO A 132 -8.68 -5.17 23.16
N ASN A 133 -8.74 -5.91 22.06
CA ASN A 133 -7.63 -6.04 21.11
C ASN A 133 -7.47 -4.79 20.26
N ILE A 134 -8.56 -4.13 19.87
CA ILE A 134 -8.53 -2.82 19.19
C ILE A 134 -7.79 -1.82 20.08
N LYS A 135 -8.11 -1.75 21.38
CA LYS A 135 -7.37 -0.91 22.34
C LYS A 135 -5.90 -1.27 22.39
N ARG A 136 -5.58 -2.54 22.60
CA ARG A 136 -4.18 -3.01 22.69
C ARG A 136 -3.34 -2.58 21.47
N VAL A 137 -3.92 -2.61 20.27
CA VAL A 137 -3.23 -2.32 19.02
C VAL A 137 -3.20 -0.83 18.69
N TYR A 138 -4.32 -0.13 18.91
CA TYR A 138 -4.49 1.26 18.46
C TYR A 138 -4.40 2.31 19.56
N GLU A 139 -4.43 1.95 20.83
CA GLU A 139 -4.36 2.92 21.94
C GLU A 139 -3.18 3.89 21.84
N PRO A 140 -1.97 3.46 21.42
CA PRO A 140 -0.85 4.38 21.22
C PRO A 140 -1.12 5.46 20.15
N TYR A 141 -2.10 5.23 19.29
CA TYR A 141 -2.44 6.09 18.15
C TYR A 141 -3.78 6.80 18.31
N PHE A 142 -4.53 6.59 19.40
CA PHE A 142 -5.90 7.13 19.54
C PHE A 142 -5.95 8.65 19.37
N ASN A 143 -4.95 9.39 19.83
CA ASN A 143 -4.91 10.83 19.64
C ASN A 143 -4.79 11.25 18.17
N LEU A 144 -4.14 10.42 17.34
CA LEU A 144 -4.02 10.62 15.89
C LEU A 144 -5.28 10.19 15.12
N MET A 145 -6.11 9.34 15.73
CA MET A 145 -7.33 8.81 15.12
C MET A 145 -8.58 9.65 15.39
N LYS A 146 -8.53 10.50 16.42
CA LYS A 146 -9.65 11.35 16.80
C LYS A 146 -9.85 12.48 15.80
N ALA A 147 -11.09 12.67 15.37
CA ALA A 147 -11.53 13.87 14.68
C ALA A 147 -11.64 15.05 15.67
N ASP A 148 -11.88 16.26 15.16
CA ASP A 148 -11.96 17.50 15.96
C ASP A 148 -13.02 17.44 17.08
N ASP A 149 -14.05 16.63 16.93
CA ASP A 149 -15.10 16.40 17.93
C ASP A 149 -14.73 15.36 19.01
N GLY A 150 -13.50 14.80 18.92
CA GLY A 150 -12.98 13.78 19.83
C GLY A 150 -13.42 12.34 19.51
N ASN A 151 -14.18 12.13 18.45
CA ASN A 151 -14.65 10.81 18.05
C ASN A 151 -13.65 10.11 17.10
N ILE A 152 -13.64 8.78 17.18
CA ILE A 152 -12.97 7.89 16.23
C ILE A 152 -14.05 7.35 15.30
N TYR A 153 -13.96 7.62 13.99
CA TYR A 153 -14.95 7.21 13.00
C TYR A 153 -14.54 6.00 12.15
N PHE A 154 -13.26 5.66 12.18
CA PHE A 154 -12.75 4.50 11.45
C PHE A 154 -11.49 3.96 12.13
N LEU A 155 -11.17 2.70 11.84
CA LEU A 155 -9.91 2.08 12.24
C LEU A 155 -8.92 2.15 11.07
N PRO A 156 -7.76 2.77 11.22
CA PRO A 156 -6.69 2.72 10.24
C PRO A 156 -6.27 1.29 9.90
N LEU A 157 -5.82 1.06 8.68
CA LEU A 157 -5.50 -0.29 8.20
C LEU A 157 -4.17 -0.85 8.72
N SER A 158 -3.41 -0.06 9.50
CA SER A 158 -2.06 -0.43 9.89
C SER A 158 -1.65 0.27 11.18
N ALA A 159 -1.32 -0.49 12.20
CA ALA A 159 -0.72 -0.01 13.44
C ALA A 159 0.47 -0.91 13.80
N VAL A 160 1.69 -0.38 13.87
CA VAL A 160 2.88 -1.17 14.21
C VAL A 160 2.80 -1.61 15.66
N THR A 161 2.97 -2.92 15.89
CA THR A 161 2.98 -3.55 17.21
C THR A 161 4.27 -4.35 17.39
N GLY A 162 4.72 -4.48 18.63
CA GLY A 162 5.99 -5.14 18.94
C GLY A 162 7.20 -4.34 18.46
N GLU A 163 8.33 -5.02 18.31
CA GLU A 163 9.54 -4.43 17.75
C GLU A 163 9.41 -4.27 16.23
N TYR A 164 9.78 -3.09 15.71
CA TYR A 164 9.74 -2.86 14.26
C TYR A 164 10.91 -3.54 13.56
N THR A 165 10.62 -4.26 12.49
CA THR A 165 11.63 -4.85 11.60
C THR A 165 11.46 -4.34 10.17
N SER A 166 12.56 -3.84 9.58
CA SER A 166 12.59 -3.49 8.16
C SER A 166 12.42 -4.73 7.29
N ALA A 167 11.85 -4.55 6.09
CA ALA A 167 11.79 -5.64 5.12
C ALA A 167 13.21 -6.06 4.69
N PRO A 168 13.46 -7.37 4.47
CA PRO A 168 14.77 -7.84 3.96
C PRO A 168 15.00 -7.43 2.50
N ASN A 169 13.94 -7.17 1.75
CA ASN A 169 13.99 -6.67 0.37
C ASN A 169 13.49 -5.22 0.30
N ILE A 170 13.86 -4.51 -0.76
CA ILE A 170 13.36 -3.15 -0.98
C ILE A 170 11.93 -3.23 -1.52
N GLU A 171 10.99 -2.68 -0.77
CA GLU A 171 9.55 -2.67 -1.09
C GLU A 171 9.09 -1.31 -1.62
N GLN A 172 9.81 -0.25 -1.29
CA GLN A 172 9.48 1.14 -1.62
C GLN A 172 10.25 1.66 -2.84
N GLY A 173 10.35 2.98 -2.97
CA GLY A 173 11.09 3.64 -4.04
C GLY A 173 12.58 3.35 -3.96
N ALA A 174 13.22 3.16 -5.12
CA ALA A 174 14.67 3.04 -5.24
C ALA A 174 15.12 3.31 -6.66
N PHE A 175 16.42 3.56 -6.83
CA PHE A 175 17.08 3.49 -8.13
C PHE A 175 17.38 2.03 -8.43
N TRP A 176 16.78 1.53 -9.50
CA TRP A 176 16.94 0.16 -9.97
C TRP A 176 17.92 0.11 -11.13
N VAL A 177 18.82 -0.88 -11.12
CA VAL A 177 19.76 -1.12 -12.21
C VAL A 177 19.71 -2.59 -12.61
N GLN A 178 19.83 -2.88 -13.90
CA GLN A 178 19.88 -4.25 -14.39
C GLN A 178 21.15 -4.96 -13.90
N ARG A 179 21.01 -6.21 -13.44
CA ARG A 179 22.12 -7.01 -12.87
C ARG A 179 23.29 -7.18 -13.81
N ARG A 180 23.03 -7.31 -15.12
CA ARG A 180 24.12 -7.40 -16.12
C ARG A 180 25.04 -6.18 -16.12
N VAL A 181 24.53 -4.99 -15.81
CA VAL A 181 25.33 -3.76 -15.71
C VAL A 181 26.29 -3.87 -14.53
N LEU A 182 25.79 -4.30 -13.37
CA LEU A 182 26.62 -4.50 -12.17
C LEU A 182 27.65 -5.62 -12.37
N LYS A 183 27.23 -6.72 -12.96
CA LYS A 183 28.09 -7.87 -13.26
C LYS A 183 29.23 -7.51 -14.19
N GLU A 184 28.94 -6.76 -15.26
CA GLU A 184 29.95 -6.27 -16.21
C GLU A 184 31.00 -5.37 -15.55
N ALA A 185 30.58 -4.55 -14.60
CA ALA A 185 31.44 -3.64 -13.85
C ALA A 185 32.13 -4.29 -12.63
N GLY A 186 31.89 -5.59 -12.37
CA GLY A 186 32.49 -6.31 -11.25
C GLY A 186 31.85 -6.01 -9.89
N TYR A 187 30.57 -5.71 -9.87
CA TYR A 187 29.77 -5.41 -8.67
C TYR A 187 30.31 -4.24 -7.84
N PRO A 188 30.44 -3.04 -8.43
CA PRO A 188 30.97 -1.89 -7.74
C PRO A 188 30.02 -1.41 -6.62
N LYS A 189 30.58 -0.97 -5.50
CA LYS A 189 29.82 -0.29 -4.43
C LYS A 189 29.71 1.18 -4.78
N ILE A 190 28.71 1.53 -5.59
CA ILE A 190 28.42 2.91 -5.98
C ILE A 190 27.41 3.54 -5.01
N LYS A 191 27.48 4.84 -4.88
CA LYS A 191 26.60 5.61 -3.99
C LYS A 191 25.98 6.82 -4.66
N THR A 192 26.67 7.43 -5.63
CA THR A 192 26.20 8.69 -6.23
C THR A 192 25.42 8.48 -7.53
N PHE A 193 24.55 9.44 -7.83
CA PHE A 193 23.78 9.43 -9.07
C PHE A 193 24.70 9.52 -10.30
N ASP A 194 25.80 10.26 -10.20
CA ASP A 194 26.79 10.37 -11.26
C ASP A 194 27.48 9.02 -11.55
N GLU A 195 27.83 8.25 -10.50
CA GLU A 195 28.38 6.90 -10.65
C GLU A 195 27.35 5.95 -11.27
N TYR A 196 26.09 6.02 -10.82
CA TYR A 196 24.99 5.22 -11.37
C TYR A 196 24.78 5.48 -12.87
N LEU A 197 24.73 6.75 -13.28
CA LEU A 197 24.59 7.11 -14.68
C LEU A 197 25.84 6.75 -15.51
N THR A 198 27.03 6.84 -14.91
CA THR A 198 28.28 6.44 -15.55
C THR A 198 28.30 4.95 -15.87
N LEU A 199 27.89 4.09 -14.95
CA LEU A 199 27.76 2.65 -15.22
C LEU A 199 26.84 2.34 -16.41
N ILE A 200 25.72 3.02 -16.49
CA ILE A 200 24.75 2.87 -17.59
C ILE A 200 25.36 3.34 -18.91
N ARG A 201 26.03 4.49 -18.93
CA ARG A 201 26.72 5.03 -20.12
C ARG A 201 27.80 4.07 -20.64
N GLU A 202 28.62 3.56 -19.74
CA GLU A 202 29.71 2.62 -20.09
C GLU A 202 29.14 1.31 -20.66
N TYR A 203 28.05 0.80 -20.07
CA TYR A 203 27.40 -0.42 -20.56
C TYR A 203 26.82 -0.24 -21.96
N VAL A 204 26.06 0.84 -22.21
CA VAL A 204 25.51 1.12 -23.55
C VAL A 204 26.61 1.33 -24.59
N LYS A 205 27.68 2.04 -24.23
CA LYS A 205 28.86 2.25 -25.11
C LYS A 205 29.52 0.94 -25.49
N LYS A 206 29.56 -0.05 -24.60
CA LYS A 206 30.12 -1.36 -24.85
C LYS A 206 29.24 -2.25 -25.72
N TYR A 207 27.92 -2.08 -25.63
CA TYR A 207 26.93 -2.90 -26.35
C TYR A 207 25.97 -2.04 -27.22
N PRO A 208 26.52 -1.29 -28.22
CA PRO A 208 25.76 -0.30 -28.98
C PRO A 208 24.67 -0.89 -29.88
N ASP A 209 24.82 -2.16 -30.28
CA ASP A 209 23.92 -2.84 -31.22
C ASP A 209 22.73 -3.56 -30.50
N GLU A 210 22.69 -3.54 -29.18
CA GLU A 210 21.62 -4.24 -28.41
C GLU A 210 20.29 -3.48 -28.37
N GLY A 211 20.23 -2.23 -28.81
CA GLY A 211 19.02 -1.40 -28.76
C GLY A 211 18.53 -1.15 -27.33
N LEU A 212 19.47 -0.74 -26.46
CA LEU A 212 19.25 -0.53 -25.05
C LEU A 212 18.68 0.86 -24.77
N THR A 213 17.83 0.95 -23.77
CA THR A 213 17.39 2.19 -23.12
C THR A 213 18.21 2.39 -21.85
N GLY A 214 18.94 3.50 -21.74
CA GLY A 214 19.75 3.78 -20.55
C GLY A 214 18.86 4.05 -19.34
N TYR A 215 17.87 4.94 -19.48
CA TYR A 215 17.00 5.34 -18.39
C TYR A 215 15.54 5.50 -18.86
N LEU A 216 14.61 4.96 -18.09
CA LEU A 216 13.15 5.06 -18.28
C LEU A 216 12.51 5.77 -17.08
N SER A 217 11.50 6.60 -17.32
CA SER A 217 10.72 7.24 -16.26
C SER A 217 9.24 6.89 -16.34
N LEU A 218 8.58 6.75 -15.18
CA LEU A 218 7.13 6.61 -15.07
C LEU A 218 6.50 7.99 -14.88
N THR A 219 5.66 8.43 -15.83
CA THR A 219 5.05 9.78 -15.80
C THR A 219 3.55 9.80 -16.05
N THR A 220 2.87 8.65 -16.01
CA THR A 220 1.42 8.55 -16.18
C THR A 220 0.67 9.35 -15.11
N GLU A 221 -0.56 9.74 -15.38
CA GLU A 221 -1.31 10.72 -14.59
C GLU A 221 -1.32 10.46 -13.08
N ASP A 222 -1.80 9.33 -12.64
CA ASP A 222 -1.91 8.97 -11.22
C ASP A 222 -0.59 8.53 -10.59
N LYS A 223 0.46 8.31 -11.40
CA LYS A 223 1.77 7.79 -10.97
C LYS A 223 2.93 8.78 -11.19
N PHE A 224 2.62 10.02 -11.55
CA PHE A 224 3.62 11.05 -11.81
C PHE A 224 4.54 11.34 -10.62
N PHE A 225 4.07 11.05 -9.41
CA PHE A 225 4.87 11.15 -8.19
C PHE A 225 6.13 10.27 -8.22
N ALA A 226 6.15 9.15 -8.96
CA ALA A 226 7.36 8.35 -9.13
C ALA A 226 8.49 9.16 -9.80
N PHE A 227 8.14 10.03 -10.75
CA PHE A 227 9.10 10.91 -11.41
C PHE A 227 9.53 12.08 -10.51
N THR A 228 8.58 12.71 -9.82
CA THR A 228 8.85 13.92 -9.02
C THR A 228 9.50 13.62 -7.67
N ASN A 229 9.40 12.40 -7.14
CA ASN A 229 9.99 12.04 -5.85
C ASN A 229 11.48 11.64 -5.95
N ALA A 230 11.98 11.28 -7.13
CA ALA A 230 13.38 10.88 -7.30
C ALA A 230 14.40 11.91 -6.77
N PRO A 231 14.29 13.24 -7.04
CA PRO A 231 15.24 14.23 -6.54
C PRO A 231 15.26 14.35 -5.00
N MET A 232 14.12 14.16 -4.34
CA MET A 232 14.05 14.18 -2.86
C MET A 232 14.88 13.03 -2.26
N HIS A 233 14.74 11.82 -2.80
CA HIS A 233 15.54 10.67 -2.36
C HIS A 233 17.03 10.85 -2.67
N LEU A 234 17.38 11.40 -3.84
CA LEU A 234 18.77 11.73 -4.17
C LEU A 234 19.39 12.74 -3.22
N ALA A 235 18.57 13.65 -2.68
CA ALA A 235 19.00 14.62 -1.67
C ALA A 235 19.06 14.02 -0.24
N GLY A 236 18.72 12.74 -0.05
CA GLY A 236 18.83 12.04 1.23
C GLY A 236 17.62 12.25 2.15
N TYR A 237 16.46 12.62 1.60
CA TYR A 237 15.24 12.77 2.39
C TYR A 237 14.34 11.52 2.28
N PRO A 238 13.62 11.19 3.35
CA PRO A 238 12.61 10.13 3.34
C PRO A 238 11.39 10.53 2.54
N ASN A 239 10.53 9.55 2.20
CA ASN A 239 9.34 9.79 1.40
C ASN A 239 8.25 10.54 2.16
N ASP A 240 8.19 11.84 1.96
CA ASP A 240 7.07 12.71 2.38
C ASP A 240 6.16 13.15 1.22
N GLY A 241 6.36 12.56 0.04
CA GLY A 241 5.60 12.90 -1.16
C GLY A 241 6.15 14.12 -1.89
N GLY A 242 5.27 15.03 -2.29
CA GLY A 242 5.65 16.24 -3.04
C GLY A 242 6.21 17.38 -2.19
N ILE A 243 6.73 17.09 -0.99
CA ILE A 243 7.27 18.05 -0.03
C ILE A 243 8.41 17.39 0.75
N ILE A 244 9.35 18.18 1.26
CA ILE A 244 10.40 17.73 2.17
C ILE A 244 10.08 18.26 3.57
N ILE A 245 10.16 17.39 4.57
CA ILE A 245 10.14 17.81 5.98
C ILE A 245 11.58 17.81 6.49
N ASP A 246 12.06 18.98 6.90
CA ASP A 246 13.39 19.10 7.49
C ASP A 246 13.50 18.27 8.76
N MET A 247 14.54 17.44 8.87
CA MET A 247 14.68 16.46 9.95
C MET A 247 15.00 17.08 11.32
N GLU A 248 15.48 18.34 11.35
CA GLU A 248 15.84 19.03 12.59
C GLU A 248 14.76 20.03 13.01
N THR A 249 14.30 20.86 12.08
CA THR A 249 13.34 21.94 12.34
C THR A 249 11.88 21.48 12.20
N HIS A 250 11.64 20.37 11.53
CA HIS A 250 10.33 19.82 11.18
C HIS A 250 9.48 20.74 10.28
N GLN A 251 10.14 21.67 9.59
CA GLN A 251 9.47 22.55 8.65
C GLN A 251 9.30 21.89 7.29
N ALA A 252 8.18 22.16 6.68
CA ALA A 252 7.86 21.70 5.34
C ALA A 252 8.41 22.66 4.30
N ASN A 253 9.08 22.12 3.27
CA ASN A 253 9.64 22.87 2.16
C ASN A 253 9.26 22.19 0.85
N ASP A 254 8.61 22.90 -0.05
CA ASP A 254 8.38 22.42 -1.41
C ASP A 254 9.70 22.46 -2.18
N TYR A 255 9.98 21.39 -2.93
CA TYR A 255 11.26 21.27 -3.65
C TYR A 255 11.09 21.30 -5.18
N ALA A 256 9.90 21.63 -5.67
CA ALA A 256 9.62 21.59 -7.11
C ALA A 256 10.42 22.63 -7.91
N ASP A 257 10.81 23.74 -7.28
CA ASP A 257 11.64 24.82 -7.85
C ASP A 257 13.08 24.86 -7.30
N ASP A 258 13.44 23.89 -6.46
CA ASP A 258 14.76 23.81 -5.84
C ASP A 258 15.86 23.27 -6.76
N ASP A 259 17.10 23.54 -6.39
CA ASP A 259 18.30 23.04 -7.06
C ASP A 259 18.35 21.52 -7.15
N ILE A 260 17.79 20.77 -6.18
CA ILE A 260 17.73 19.31 -6.23
C ILE A 260 16.88 18.81 -7.40
N THR A 261 15.74 19.45 -7.65
CA THR A 261 14.87 19.15 -8.80
C THR A 261 15.52 19.59 -10.11
N LYS A 262 16.13 20.78 -10.13
CA LYS A 262 16.86 21.28 -11.29
C LYS A 262 17.99 20.32 -11.69
N ARG A 263 18.82 19.87 -10.74
CA ARG A 263 19.93 18.93 -10.96
C ARG A 263 19.41 17.61 -11.56
N TYR A 264 18.36 17.04 -11.02
CA TYR A 264 17.75 15.81 -11.57
C TYR A 264 17.31 15.96 -13.02
N LEU A 265 16.61 17.05 -13.32
CA LEU A 265 16.14 17.32 -14.68
C LEU A 265 17.29 17.62 -15.65
N GLN A 266 18.38 18.25 -15.18
CA GLN A 266 19.60 18.48 -15.97
C GLN A 266 20.27 17.15 -16.35
N GLU A 267 20.41 16.21 -15.40
CA GLU A 267 20.97 14.89 -15.70
C GLU A 267 20.11 14.11 -16.68
N LEU A 268 18.78 14.15 -16.55
CA LEU A 268 17.88 13.53 -17.53
C LEU A 268 17.94 14.22 -18.90
N ASN A 269 18.12 15.55 -18.95
CA ASN A 269 18.32 16.29 -20.18
C ASN A 269 19.62 15.87 -20.87
N GLN A 270 20.71 15.70 -20.10
CA GLN A 270 21.97 15.20 -20.63
C GLN A 270 21.83 13.78 -21.17
N LEU A 271 21.18 12.87 -20.45
CA LEU A 271 20.86 11.51 -20.94
C LEU A 271 20.03 11.54 -22.22
N ASN A 272 19.08 12.47 -22.33
CA ASN A 272 18.30 12.66 -23.55
C ASN A 272 19.18 13.12 -24.74
N ALA A 273 20.09 14.05 -24.49
CA ALA A 273 21.04 14.52 -25.51
C ALA A 273 21.99 13.41 -25.99
N GLU A 274 22.36 12.50 -25.10
CA GLU A 274 23.17 11.29 -25.37
C GLU A 274 22.35 10.17 -26.04
N GLY A 275 21.02 10.29 -26.15
CA GLY A 275 20.15 9.25 -26.71
C GLY A 275 19.89 8.06 -25.75
N LEU A 276 20.16 8.24 -24.47
CA LEU A 276 20.03 7.21 -23.43
C LEU A 276 18.71 7.27 -22.66
N PHE A 277 18.00 8.41 -22.71
CA PHE A 277 16.69 8.58 -22.09
C PHE A 277 15.56 8.15 -23.03
N ASP A 278 14.59 7.41 -22.53
CA ASP A 278 13.39 7.06 -23.30
C ASP A 278 12.44 8.25 -23.41
N LYS A 279 12.44 8.92 -24.55
CA LYS A 279 11.59 10.11 -24.79
C LYS A 279 10.11 9.84 -24.69
N SER A 280 9.67 8.61 -24.94
CA SER A 280 8.26 8.25 -24.85
C SER A 280 7.77 8.07 -23.40
N SER A 281 8.66 8.12 -22.40
CA SER A 281 8.30 8.19 -20.97
C SER A 281 7.21 9.22 -20.66
N PHE A 282 7.16 10.34 -21.43
CA PHE A 282 6.19 11.42 -21.22
C PHE A 282 4.85 11.24 -21.92
N VAL A 283 4.68 10.15 -22.69
CA VAL A 283 3.44 9.86 -23.45
C VAL A 283 2.97 8.42 -23.29
N ASP A 284 3.80 7.55 -22.72
CA ASP A 284 3.45 6.16 -22.46
C ASP A 284 2.38 6.08 -21.37
N ASN A 285 1.45 5.16 -21.53
CA ASN A 285 0.59 4.74 -20.44
C ASN A 285 1.31 3.69 -19.55
N TYR A 286 0.68 3.32 -18.43
CA TYR A 286 1.28 2.42 -17.46
C TYR A 286 1.59 1.02 -18.04
N ASP A 287 0.71 0.47 -18.89
CA ASP A 287 0.94 -0.83 -19.52
C ASP A 287 2.15 -0.80 -20.47
N GLN A 288 2.33 0.30 -21.22
CA GLN A 288 3.49 0.51 -22.09
C GLN A 288 4.78 0.63 -21.27
N TYR A 289 4.76 1.35 -20.15
CA TYR A 289 5.87 1.40 -19.21
C TYR A 289 6.26 0.00 -18.71
N LEU A 290 5.30 -0.78 -18.20
CA LEU A 290 5.55 -2.14 -17.73
C LEU A 290 6.05 -3.07 -18.84
N ALA A 291 5.53 -2.93 -20.06
CA ALA A 291 5.99 -3.71 -21.21
C ALA A 291 7.45 -3.42 -21.55
N LYS A 292 7.88 -2.15 -21.48
CA LYS A 292 9.28 -1.76 -21.70
C LYS A 292 10.19 -2.34 -20.62
N LEU A 293 9.85 -2.25 -19.35
CA LEU A 293 10.61 -2.88 -18.27
C LEU A 293 10.71 -4.40 -18.47
N SER A 294 9.58 -5.06 -18.79
CA SER A 294 9.53 -6.51 -19.02
C SER A 294 10.31 -6.96 -20.25
N SER A 295 10.62 -6.04 -21.20
CA SER A 295 11.41 -6.35 -22.39
C SER A 295 12.88 -6.69 -22.08
N GLY A 296 13.36 -6.32 -20.88
CA GLY A 296 14.76 -6.46 -20.48
C GLY A 296 15.73 -5.51 -21.22
N LYS A 297 15.21 -4.48 -21.91
CA LYS A 297 16.05 -3.51 -22.65
C LYS A 297 16.35 -2.24 -21.85
N VAL A 298 15.65 -1.99 -20.75
CA VAL A 298 15.86 -0.83 -19.87
C VAL A 298 16.95 -1.16 -18.87
N LEU A 299 17.98 -0.34 -18.78
CA LEU A 299 19.12 -0.58 -17.89
C LEU A 299 18.93 0.00 -16.50
N GLY A 300 18.24 1.16 -16.39
CA GLY A 300 18.00 1.82 -15.11
C GLY A 300 16.73 2.65 -15.07
N PHE A 301 16.19 2.83 -13.88
CA PHE A 301 15.02 3.66 -13.62
C PHE A 301 14.89 3.94 -12.11
N PHE A 302 14.13 4.97 -11.74
CA PHE A 302 13.60 5.14 -10.38
C PHE A 302 12.12 4.81 -10.37
N ASP A 303 11.69 3.94 -9.46
CA ASP A 303 10.27 3.67 -9.21
C ASP A 303 10.09 2.92 -7.88
N TYR A 304 8.84 2.84 -7.44
CA TYR A 304 8.43 2.06 -6.29
C TYR A 304 8.28 0.59 -6.68
N ARG A 305 8.84 -0.32 -5.87
CA ARG A 305 8.80 -1.77 -6.13
C ARG A 305 7.37 -2.27 -6.41
N TRP A 306 6.40 -1.75 -5.68
CA TRP A 306 4.99 -2.13 -5.85
C TRP A 306 4.39 -1.66 -7.18
N GLN A 307 4.92 -0.63 -7.84
CA GLN A 307 4.53 -0.21 -9.19
C GLN A 307 5.24 -1.04 -10.28
N ALA A 308 6.57 -1.12 -10.23
CA ALA A 308 7.35 -1.88 -11.20
C ALA A 308 7.21 -3.41 -11.03
N GLY A 309 6.56 -3.87 -9.97
CA GLY A 309 6.55 -5.25 -9.50
C GLY A 309 6.12 -6.28 -10.51
N GLN A 310 5.11 -6.00 -11.31
CA GLN A 310 4.65 -6.94 -12.34
C GLN A 310 5.75 -7.20 -13.38
N ALA A 311 6.40 -6.13 -13.88
CA ALA A 311 7.47 -6.26 -14.85
C ALA A 311 8.68 -7.00 -14.27
N MET A 312 9.05 -6.67 -13.03
CA MET A 312 10.16 -7.33 -12.34
C MET A 312 9.89 -8.82 -12.08
N ASN A 313 8.65 -9.18 -11.74
CA ASN A 313 8.24 -10.57 -11.56
C ASN A 313 8.27 -11.35 -12.88
N ASN A 314 7.87 -10.74 -14.01
CA ASN A 314 7.97 -11.35 -15.33
C ASN A 314 9.43 -11.68 -15.69
N LEU A 315 10.36 -10.77 -15.39
CA LEU A 315 11.78 -11.00 -15.59
C LEU A 315 12.32 -12.10 -14.67
N ARG A 316 11.90 -12.13 -13.41
CA ARG A 316 12.24 -13.21 -12.47
C ARG A 316 11.74 -14.57 -12.95
N GLU A 317 10.53 -14.66 -13.47
CA GLU A 317 10.01 -15.90 -14.03
C GLU A 317 10.81 -16.36 -15.27
N ALA A 318 11.19 -15.42 -16.13
CA ALA A 318 12.04 -15.71 -17.28
C ALA A 318 13.44 -16.20 -16.86
N SER A 319 14.01 -15.57 -15.83
CA SER A 319 15.27 -15.96 -15.19
C SER A 319 15.21 -17.38 -14.63
N ASN A 320 14.17 -17.70 -13.87
CA ASN A 320 13.98 -19.03 -13.31
C ASN A 320 13.89 -20.12 -14.38
N LYS A 321 13.33 -19.80 -15.54
CA LYS A 321 13.21 -20.74 -16.69
C LYS A 321 14.51 -20.90 -17.46
N SER A 322 15.28 -19.84 -17.60
CA SER A 322 16.53 -19.81 -18.41
C SER A 322 17.80 -20.10 -17.61
N GLY A 323 17.75 -19.93 -16.29
CA GLY A 323 18.94 -19.94 -15.41
C GLY A 323 19.82 -18.70 -15.57
N ASN A 324 19.32 -17.64 -16.24
CA ASN A 324 20.03 -16.38 -16.45
C ASN A 324 19.27 -15.21 -15.83
N ASP A 325 19.83 -14.58 -14.81
CA ASP A 325 19.28 -13.45 -14.07
C ASP A 325 19.79 -12.07 -14.51
N ASP A 326 20.53 -12.00 -15.60
CA ASP A 326 21.15 -10.78 -16.12
C ASP A 326 20.13 -9.63 -16.35
N LEU A 327 18.89 -9.97 -16.69
CA LEU A 327 17.83 -8.99 -16.97
C LEU A 327 17.02 -8.56 -15.73
N GLU A 328 17.22 -9.20 -14.58
CA GLU A 328 16.60 -8.76 -13.34
C GLU A 328 17.22 -7.46 -12.83
N TYR A 329 16.52 -6.79 -11.91
CA TYR A 329 16.99 -5.53 -11.36
C TYR A 329 17.42 -5.67 -9.90
N MET A 330 18.36 -4.80 -9.51
CA MET A 330 18.81 -4.62 -8.14
C MET A 330 18.60 -3.15 -7.74
N ALA A 331 18.10 -2.93 -6.53
CA ALA A 331 17.96 -1.60 -5.94
C ALA A 331 19.29 -1.12 -5.36
N LEU A 332 19.58 0.16 -5.51
CA LEU A 332 20.79 0.80 -4.98
C LEU A 332 20.44 2.06 -4.16
N PRO A 333 21.20 2.36 -3.09
CA PRO A 333 20.99 3.51 -2.21
C PRO A 333 21.60 4.79 -2.79
N ILE A 334 21.14 5.21 -3.95
CA ILE A 334 21.74 6.30 -4.74
C ILE A 334 21.34 7.66 -4.19
N VAL A 335 22.33 8.50 -3.94
CA VAL A 335 22.18 9.89 -3.48
C VAL A 335 22.97 10.85 -4.39
N TYR A 336 22.83 12.17 -4.20
CA TYR A 336 23.59 13.14 -4.99
C TYR A 336 25.06 13.20 -4.63
N ASP A 337 25.39 13.09 -3.34
CA ASP A 337 26.74 13.34 -2.85
C ASP A 337 27.17 12.24 -1.87
N GLU A 338 28.43 11.82 -1.89
CA GLU A 338 28.97 10.69 -1.11
C GLU A 338 28.71 10.79 0.40
N ASN A 339 28.66 12.00 0.95
CA ASN A 339 28.45 12.23 2.37
C ASN A 339 26.97 12.26 2.79
N THR A 340 26.07 12.25 1.82
CA THR A 340 24.62 12.21 2.08
C THR A 340 24.22 10.83 2.59
N LYS A 341 23.49 10.76 3.70
CA LYS A 341 22.86 9.53 4.17
C LYS A 341 21.61 9.26 3.32
N ASP A 342 21.48 8.07 2.78
CA ASP A 342 20.24 7.68 2.11
C ASP A 342 19.11 7.44 3.12
N GLN A 343 17.87 7.69 2.70
CA GLN A 343 16.64 7.54 3.49
C GLN A 343 15.57 6.77 2.69
N TYR A 344 15.97 5.69 2.02
CA TYR A 344 15.05 4.86 1.21
C TYR A 344 14.22 3.89 2.03
N LEU A 345 14.73 3.44 3.19
CA LEU A 345 13.99 2.55 4.08
C LEU A 345 13.01 3.38 4.91
N ASP A 346 11.74 2.97 4.87
CA ASP A 346 10.73 3.63 5.68
C ASP A 346 10.89 3.28 7.16
N PRO A 347 10.79 4.26 8.07
CA PRO A 347 10.63 4.01 9.49
C PRO A 347 9.24 3.42 9.79
N PRO A 348 8.98 2.99 11.04
CA PRO A 348 7.62 2.67 11.46
C PRO A 348 6.67 3.81 11.11
N SER A 349 5.56 3.48 10.48
CA SER A 349 4.60 4.50 10.05
C SER A 349 3.18 4.17 10.52
N PHE A 350 2.43 5.23 10.83
CA PHE A 350 1.00 5.17 11.08
C PHE A 350 0.28 6.10 10.09
N VAL A 351 -0.59 5.51 9.28
CA VAL A 351 -1.31 6.23 8.23
C VAL A 351 -2.78 6.31 8.62
N ASN A 352 -3.27 7.51 8.88
CA ASN A 352 -4.63 7.78 9.36
C ASN A 352 -5.56 8.43 8.32
N ASN A 353 -5.16 8.49 7.06
CA ASN A 353 -6.01 8.94 5.95
C ASN A 353 -6.63 7.79 5.14
N ARG A 354 -6.54 6.57 5.65
CA ARG A 354 -7.13 5.35 5.10
C ARG A 354 -7.54 4.43 6.22
N GLY A 355 -8.70 3.81 6.09
CA GLY A 355 -9.19 2.94 7.14
C GLY A 355 -10.49 2.25 6.77
N VAL A 356 -11.05 1.55 7.73
CA VAL A 356 -12.34 0.88 7.65
C VAL A 356 -13.31 1.53 8.62
N GLY A 357 -14.42 2.01 8.11
CA GLY A 357 -15.52 2.61 8.89
C GLY A 357 -16.76 1.74 8.88
N ILE A 358 -17.57 1.87 9.94
CA ILE A 358 -18.90 1.29 10.04
C ILE A 358 -19.90 2.39 9.69
N SER A 359 -20.77 2.13 8.72
CA SER A 359 -21.68 3.15 8.24
C SER A 359 -22.88 3.37 9.19
N VAL A 360 -23.52 4.52 9.04
CA VAL A 360 -24.79 4.82 9.75
C VAL A 360 -25.94 3.90 9.33
N SER A 361 -25.80 3.14 8.23
CA SER A 361 -26.79 2.15 7.76
C SER A 361 -26.60 0.76 8.40
N ALA A 362 -25.49 0.53 9.11
CA ALA A 362 -25.19 -0.77 9.72
C ALA A 362 -26.21 -1.11 10.82
N LYS A 363 -26.81 -2.31 10.71
CA LYS A 363 -27.88 -2.73 11.61
C LYS A 363 -27.39 -3.27 12.95
N ASP A 364 -26.18 -3.79 12.99
CA ASP A 364 -25.57 -4.41 14.18
C ASP A 364 -24.08 -4.07 14.25
N PRO A 365 -23.74 -2.80 14.56
CA PRO A 365 -22.35 -2.36 14.63
C PRO A 365 -21.55 -3.02 15.76
N GLU A 366 -22.20 -3.48 16.83
CA GLU A 366 -21.55 -4.21 17.91
C GLU A 366 -20.89 -5.49 17.39
N ARG A 367 -21.59 -6.28 16.59
CA ARG A 367 -21.04 -7.52 16.02
C ARG A 367 -19.92 -7.25 15.03
N ILE A 368 -19.99 -6.14 14.30
CA ILE A 368 -18.91 -5.74 13.38
C ILE A 368 -17.64 -5.37 14.18
N VAL A 369 -17.79 -4.60 15.27
CA VAL A 369 -16.66 -4.24 16.14
C VAL A 369 -16.05 -5.49 16.80
N LYS A 370 -16.89 -6.41 17.30
CA LYS A 370 -16.42 -7.70 17.83
C LYS A 370 -15.65 -8.52 16.80
N PHE A 371 -16.08 -8.49 15.54
CA PHE A 371 -15.33 -9.13 14.44
C PHE A 371 -13.98 -8.44 14.21
N PHE A 372 -13.94 -7.11 14.18
CA PHE A 372 -12.69 -6.37 14.04
C PHE A 372 -11.73 -6.62 15.21
N ASP A 373 -12.27 -6.71 16.42
CA ASP A 373 -11.49 -7.05 17.60
C ASP A 373 -10.90 -8.47 17.52
N ASN A 374 -11.70 -9.43 17.07
CA ASN A 374 -11.26 -10.81 16.86
C ASN A 374 -10.16 -10.92 15.80
N LEU A 375 -10.19 -10.11 14.73
CA LEU A 375 -9.12 -10.07 13.74
C LEU A 375 -7.77 -9.67 14.35
N LEU A 376 -7.77 -8.85 15.40
CA LEU A 376 -6.58 -8.28 16.03
C LEU A 376 -6.00 -9.16 17.15
N THR A 377 -6.42 -10.40 17.30
CA THR A 377 -5.70 -11.39 18.11
C THR A 377 -4.44 -11.85 17.36
N ASP A 378 -3.39 -12.26 18.09
CA ASP A 378 -2.15 -12.74 17.47
C ASP A 378 -2.40 -13.94 16.55
N GLU A 379 -3.27 -14.87 16.98
CA GLU A 379 -3.66 -16.06 16.22
C GLU A 379 -4.31 -15.70 14.89
N ASN A 380 -5.18 -14.69 14.87
CA ASN A 380 -5.89 -14.28 13.67
C ASN A 380 -5.02 -13.40 12.77
N GLN A 381 -4.06 -12.66 13.32
CA GLN A 381 -3.03 -12.01 12.53
C GLN A 381 -2.10 -13.04 11.87
N ILE A 382 -1.74 -14.13 12.58
CA ILE A 382 -1.01 -15.26 11.98
C ILE A 382 -1.86 -15.90 10.87
N LEU A 383 -3.13 -16.20 11.14
CA LEU A 383 -4.02 -16.80 10.15
C LEU A 383 -4.14 -15.95 8.88
N SER A 384 -4.27 -14.64 9.01
CA SER A 384 -4.42 -13.72 7.87
C SER A 384 -3.13 -13.55 7.03
N ASN A 385 -1.95 -13.68 7.66
CA ASN A 385 -0.66 -13.41 7.01
C ASN A 385 0.14 -14.69 6.70
N TRP A 386 0.10 -15.66 7.59
CA TRP A 386 0.83 -16.92 7.46
C TRP A 386 -0.07 -18.07 7.03
N GLY A 387 -1.33 -18.08 7.47
CA GLY A 387 -2.30 -19.12 7.22
C GLY A 387 -2.31 -20.19 8.31
N ILE A 388 -2.30 -21.47 7.92
CA ILE A 388 -2.43 -22.63 8.79
C ILE A 388 -1.06 -23.33 8.90
N LYS A 389 -0.64 -23.57 10.15
CA LYS A 389 0.62 -24.27 10.44
C LYS A 389 0.61 -25.65 9.79
N ASP A 390 1.77 -26.05 9.27
CA ASP A 390 2.04 -27.30 8.54
C ASP A 390 1.29 -27.43 7.19
N GLU A 391 0.46 -26.43 6.82
CA GLU A 391 -0.17 -26.32 5.51
C GLU A 391 0.48 -25.21 4.67
N THR A 392 0.48 -23.98 5.19
CA THR A 392 0.97 -22.78 4.47
C THR A 392 2.26 -22.20 5.07
N TYR A 393 2.64 -22.62 6.25
CA TYR A 393 3.91 -22.31 6.88
C TYR A 393 4.30 -23.41 7.88
N SER A 394 5.56 -23.44 8.25
CA SER A 394 6.15 -24.37 9.21
C SER A 394 6.85 -23.61 10.34
N VAL A 395 7.18 -24.31 11.43
CA VAL A 395 7.87 -23.74 12.59
C VAL A 395 9.08 -24.62 12.89
N ASP A 396 10.26 -24.04 13.03
CA ASP A 396 11.49 -24.76 13.35
C ASP A 396 11.61 -25.11 14.86
N GLU A 397 12.70 -25.76 15.24
CA GLU A 397 12.98 -26.15 16.62
C GLU A 397 13.17 -24.97 17.60
N ASN A 398 13.45 -23.78 17.07
CA ASN A 398 13.62 -22.55 17.83
C ASN A 398 12.32 -21.71 17.88
N GLY A 399 11.22 -22.22 17.32
CA GLY A 399 9.96 -21.48 17.23
C GLY A 399 9.89 -20.47 16.09
N ARG A 400 10.87 -20.46 15.18
CA ARG A 400 10.89 -19.53 14.05
C ARG A 400 9.97 -20.00 12.92
N PHE A 401 9.17 -19.07 12.40
CA PHE A 401 8.28 -19.32 11.28
C PHE A 401 9.08 -19.31 9.98
N TYR A 402 8.79 -20.26 9.11
CA TYR A 402 9.36 -20.32 7.77
C TYR A 402 8.37 -20.94 6.79
N ARG A 403 8.69 -20.90 5.52
CA ARG A 403 7.96 -21.58 4.45
C ARG A 403 8.93 -22.48 3.68
N THR A 404 8.52 -23.71 3.42
CA THR A 404 9.24 -24.59 2.48
C THR A 404 9.08 -24.07 1.04
N GLU A 405 9.90 -24.54 0.12
CA GLU A 405 9.77 -24.19 -1.32
C GLU A 405 8.38 -24.50 -1.88
N GLU A 406 7.79 -25.61 -1.44
CA GLU A 406 6.43 -26.00 -1.82
C GLU A 406 5.40 -24.99 -1.28
N GLN A 407 5.50 -24.61 0.00
CA GLN A 407 4.62 -23.63 0.62
C GLN A 407 4.78 -22.24 0.00
N ILE A 408 6.01 -21.83 -0.37
CA ILE A 408 6.27 -20.57 -1.09
C ILE A 408 5.58 -20.61 -2.46
N THR A 409 5.78 -21.68 -3.22
CA THR A 409 5.17 -21.85 -4.55
C THR A 409 3.65 -21.81 -4.44
N GLN A 410 3.06 -22.56 -3.51
CA GLN A 410 1.62 -22.61 -3.28
C GLN A 410 1.05 -21.25 -2.91
N THR A 411 1.62 -20.59 -1.87
CA THR A 411 1.11 -19.32 -1.33
C THR A 411 1.33 -18.12 -2.25
N ASN A 412 2.19 -18.23 -3.25
CA ASN A 412 2.38 -17.23 -4.30
C ASN A 412 1.43 -17.42 -5.50
N THR A 413 0.69 -18.54 -5.57
CA THR A 413 -0.25 -18.79 -6.67
C THR A 413 -1.54 -17.99 -6.47
N ASP A 414 -1.93 -17.21 -7.45
CA ASP A 414 -3.13 -16.36 -7.41
C ASP A 414 -4.41 -17.13 -7.08
N ALA A 415 -4.62 -18.29 -7.70
CA ALA A 415 -5.80 -19.12 -7.45
C ALA A 415 -5.84 -19.65 -6.01
N PHE A 416 -4.69 -20.03 -5.44
CA PHE A 416 -4.58 -20.43 -4.05
C PHE A 416 -4.87 -19.26 -3.11
N ARG A 417 -4.22 -18.11 -3.31
CA ARG A 417 -4.44 -16.90 -2.51
C ARG A 417 -5.90 -16.47 -2.48
N GLU A 418 -6.59 -16.62 -3.62
CA GLU A 418 -8.02 -16.31 -3.73
C GLU A 418 -8.89 -17.32 -2.97
N SER A 419 -8.69 -18.62 -3.17
CA SER A 419 -9.50 -19.66 -2.53
C SER A 419 -9.21 -19.83 -1.04
N PHE A 420 -7.96 -19.66 -0.63
CA PHE A 420 -7.56 -19.72 0.77
C PHE A 420 -8.05 -18.49 1.55
N GLY A 421 -8.03 -17.29 0.95
CA GLY A 421 -8.53 -16.05 1.53
C GLY A 421 -7.48 -14.97 1.76
N PHE A 422 -6.21 -15.20 1.46
CA PHE A 422 -5.16 -14.18 1.60
C PHE A 422 -5.49 -12.90 0.82
N LYS A 423 -6.01 -13.00 -0.42
CA LYS A 423 -6.42 -11.82 -1.20
C LYS A 423 -7.51 -10.97 -0.54
N TYR A 424 -8.28 -11.55 0.36
CA TYR A 424 -9.40 -10.87 1.01
C TYR A 424 -9.07 -10.38 2.42
N PHE A 425 -8.12 -11.01 3.12
CA PHE A 425 -7.84 -10.70 4.53
C PHE A 425 -6.46 -10.11 4.82
N GLU A 426 -5.53 -10.16 3.87
CA GLU A 426 -4.17 -9.62 4.06
C GLU A 426 -4.15 -8.09 4.17
N TYR A 427 -5.07 -7.41 3.47
CA TYR A 427 -5.19 -5.95 3.44
C TYR A 427 -6.64 -5.50 3.60
N ASN A 428 -6.83 -4.19 3.82
CA ASN A 428 -8.15 -3.55 3.89
C ASN A 428 -9.02 -3.98 5.08
N TRP A 429 -8.38 -4.46 6.15
CA TRP A 429 -8.98 -4.75 7.45
C TRP A 429 -8.14 -4.12 8.56
N PRO A 430 -8.69 -3.95 9.80
CA PRO A 430 -7.86 -3.65 10.95
C PRO A 430 -6.81 -4.75 11.13
N ARG A 431 -5.53 -4.36 11.19
CA ARG A 431 -4.42 -5.32 11.24
C ARG A 431 -3.18 -4.72 11.89
N TYR A 432 -2.23 -5.58 12.22
CA TYR A 432 -0.90 -5.14 12.60
C TYR A 432 -0.18 -4.55 11.40
N GLY A 433 0.53 -3.45 11.64
CA GLY A 433 1.25 -2.73 10.59
C GLY A 433 2.42 -3.52 10.01
N ASN A 434 2.84 -3.11 8.83
CA ASN A 434 4.03 -3.66 8.21
C ASN A 434 5.25 -3.44 9.12
N GLY A 435 6.05 -4.48 9.30
CA GLY A 435 7.20 -4.46 10.20
C GLY A 435 6.88 -4.79 11.65
N SER A 436 5.61 -5.05 12.00
CA SER A 436 5.24 -5.56 13.32
C SER A 436 5.83 -6.95 13.59
N THR A 437 6.16 -7.20 14.85
CA THR A 437 6.55 -8.52 15.34
C THR A 437 5.53 -9.07 16.33
N LEU A 438 5.40 -10.38 16.33
CA LEU A 438 4.65 -11.13 17.32
C LEU A 438 5.42 -11.19 18.64
N PRO A 439 4.77 -11.52 19.78
CA PRO A 439 5.44 -11.64 21.08
C PRO A 439 6.59 -12.65 21.11
N ASP A 440 6.59 -13.65 20.22
CA ASP A 440 7.66 -14.66 20.07
C ASP A 440 8.82 -14.19 19.16
N GLY A 441 8.78 -12.94 18.66
CA GLY A 441 9.79 -12.36 17.80
C GLY A 441 9.69 -12.74 16.32
N ASN A 442 8.64 -13.48 15.91
CA ASN A 442 8.36 -13.72 14.50
C ASN A 442 7.74 -12.48 13.85
N SER A 443 8.04 -12.25 12.59
CA SER A 443 7.40 -11.18 11.83
C SER A 443 5.91 -11.49 11.59
N VAL A 444 5.04 -10.51 11.75
CA VAL A 444 3.61 -10.67 11.43
C VAL A 444 3.44 -10.96 9.95
N GLY A 445 4.14 -10.25 9.08
CA GLY A 445 4.11 -10.48 7.62
C GLY A 445 5.13 -11.53 7.19
N ALA A 446 4.68 -12.61 6.55
CA ALA A 446 5.56 -13.69 6.11
C ALA A 446 6.72 -13.22 5.21
N GLY A 447 6.48 -12.24 4.34
CA GLY A 447 7.52 -11.69 3.45
C GLY A 447 8.62 -10.88 4.17
N ARG A 448 8.40 -10.52 5.44
CA ARG A 448 9.39 -9.81 6.27
C ARG A 448 10.19 -10.75 7.17
N GLN A 449 9.79 -12.00 7.26
CA GLN A 449 10.51 -13.01 8.02
C GLN A 449 11.83 -13.35 7.33
N PRO A 450 13.00 -13.21 7.99
CA PRO A 450 14.30 -13.47 7.38
C PRO A 450 14.42 -14.88 6.77
N GLU A 451 13.89 -15.88 7.46
CA GLU A 451 13.91 -17.28 7.03
C GLU A 451 13.11 -17.48 5.71
N VAL A 452 11.98 -16.79 5.53
CA VAL A 452 11.21 -16.83 4.29
C VAL A 452 11.93 -16.09 3.17
N ALA A 453 12.51 -14.92 3.46
CA ALA A 453 13.26 -14.15 2.48
C ALA A 453 14.46 -14.95 1.94
N GLN A 454 15.25 -15.57 2.83
CA GLN A 454 16.40 -16.40 2.45
C GLN A 454 16.00 -17.59 1.56
N MET A 455 14.88 -18.23 1.85
CA MET A 455 14.35 -19.33 1.02
C MET A 455 13.82 -18.85 -0.34
N SER A 456 13.41 -17.60 -0.44
CA SER A 456 12.90 -17.01 -1.69
C SER A 456 14.02 -16.50 -2.62
N TYR A 457 15.25 -16.38 -2.12
CA TYR A 457 16.39 -15.93 -2.92
C TYR A 457 16.80 -16.97 -3.97
N SER A 458 16.83 -16.54 -5.23
CA SER A 458 17.36 -17.34 -6.32
C SER A 458 18.89 -17.51 -6.18
N GLU A 459 19.47 -18.42 -6.96
CA GLU A 459 20.93 -18.55 -7.03
C GLU A 459 21.62 -17.27 -7.52
N GLY A 460 20.92 -16.48 -8.36
CA GLY A 460 21.40 -15.15 -8.78
C GLY A 460 21.38 -14.15 -7.62
N ASP A 461 20.30 -14.14 -6.81
CA ASP A 461 20.23 -13.31 -5.61
C ASP A 461 21.36 -13.64 -4.63
N LYS A 462 21.58 -14.93 -4.35
CA LYS A 462 22.65 -15.39 -3.43
C LYS A 462 24.03 -14.94 -3.90
N LYS A 463 24.31 -15.01 -5.21
CA LYS A 463 25.56 -14.50 -5.78
C LYS A 463 25.73 -12.99 -5.61
N LEU A 464 24.65 -12.22 -5.78
CA LEU A 464 24.68 -10.79 -5.53
C LEU A 464 24.91 -10.48 -4.05
N LEU A 465 24.20 -11.16 -3.16
CA LEU A 465 24.37 -11.00 -1.71
C LEU A 465 25.82 -11.31 -1.29
N GLU A 466 26.41 -12.39 -1.83
CA GLU A 466 27.81 -12.73 -1.61
C GLU A 466 28.76 -11.66 -2.17
N ALA A 467 28.52 -11.17 -3.40
CA ALA A 467 29.38 -10.16 -4.04
C ALA A 467 29.40 -8.82 -3.28
N TYR A 468 28.29 -8.46 -2.64
CA TYR A 468 28.18 -7.25 -1.83
C TYR A 468 28.46 -7.47 -0.33
N ASP A 469 28.70 -8.72 0.10
CA ASP A 469 28.93 -9.10 1.51
C ASP A 469 27.75 -8.69 2.43
N ILE A 470 26.54 -9.07 2.05
CA ILE A 470 25.29 -8.78 2.75
C ILE A 470 24.41 -10.03 2.88
N ALA A 471 23.58 -10.11 3.91
CA ALA A 471 22.62 -11.20 4.11
C ALA A 471 21.23 -10.91 3.54
N SER A 472 20.92 -9.63 3.28
CA SER A 472 19.68 -9.19 2.66
C SER A 472 19.91 -7.91 1.86
N PHE A 473 19.08 -7.65 0.85
CA PHE A 473 19.21 -6.47 -0.01
C PHE A 473 19.02 -5.15 0.75
N SER A 474 18.22 -5.14 1.81
CA SER A 474 18.04 -3.94 2.66
C SER A 474 19.31 -3.53 3.40
N GLN A 475 20.28 -4.42 3.61
CA GLN A 475 21.54 -4.08 4.26
C GLN A 475 22.47 -3.18 3.43
N LEU A 476 22.17 -2.98 2.14
CA LEU A 476 22.85 -1.96 1.34
C LEU A 476 22.44 -0.53 1.73
N PHE A 477 21.29 -0.38 2.32
CA PHE A 477 20.66 0.90 2.62
C PHE A 477 20.90 1.30 4.06
N SER A 478 20.96 2.59 4.31
CA SER A 478 21.06 3.12 5.67
C SER A 478 19.80 2.81 6.47
N ALA A 479 19.96 2.50 7.75
CA ALA A 479 18.82 2.43 8.66
C ALA A 479 18.08 3.77 8.67
N PRO A 480 16.73 3.77 8.68
CA PRO A 480 15.97 5.02 8.69
C PRO A 480 16.24 5.81 9.96
N ASP A 481 16.25 7.13 9.85
CA ASP A 481 16.28 8.01 11.02
C ASP A 481 14.94 7.98 11.75
N GLU A 482 14.97 8.21 13.06
CA GLU A 482 13.74 8.39 13.83
C GLU A 482 12.98 9.61 13.33
N ARG A 483 11.67 9.43 13.13
CA ARG A 483 10.77 10.50 12.69
C ARG A 483 9.66 10.67 13.74
N PRO A 484 9.60 11.79 14.42
CA PRO A 484 8.55 12.07 15.40
C PRO A 484 7.19 12.36 14.74
N TRP A 485 7.11 12.38 13.42
CA TRP A 485 5.88 12.49 12.61
C TRP A 485 5.71 11.28 11.71
N TYR A 486 4.53 11.13 11.13
CA TYR A 486 4.25 10.13 10.07
C TYR A 486 4.29 10.79 8.70
N PRO A 487 4.41 10.02 7.58
CA PRO A 487 4.63 10.59 6.26
C PRO A 487 3.72 11.77 5.94
N ALA A 488 4.29 12.89 5.48
CA ALA A 488 3.54 14.11 5.21
C ALA A 488 2.50 13.94 4.09
N TRP A 489 2.72 13.02 3.14
CA TRP A 489 1.71 12.66 2.13
C TRP A 489 0.41 12.08 2.74
N SER A 490 0.44 11.65 4.00
CA SER A 490 -0.75 11.18 4.72
C SER A 490 -1.59 12.30 5.32
N ILE A 491 -1.13 13.55 5.26
CA ILE A 491 -1.86 14.72 5.77
C ILE A 491 -3.01 15.03 4.81
N PRO A 492 -4.25 15.07 5.28
CA PRO A 492 -5.39 15.43 4.44
C PRO A 492 -5.32 16.90 4.04
N ILE A 493 -5.70 17.20 2.81
CA ILE A 493 -5.80 18.56 2.28
C ILE A 493 -7.24 18.77 1.84
N ASP A 494 -7.92 19.72 2.45
CA ASP A 494 -9.32 20.02 2.17
C ASP A 494 -9.55 20.39 0.72
N GLN A 495 -10.58 19.79 0.12
CA GLN A 495 -10.95 20.07 -1.28
C GLN A 495 -11.40 21.52 -1.44
N GLY A 496 -10.85 22.22 -2.44
CA GLY A 496 -11.11 23.61 -2.71
C GLY A 496 -10.35 24.58 -1.81
N SER A 497 -9.52 24.07 -0.88
CA SER A 497 -8.61 24.92 -0.10
C SER A 497 -7.52 25.53 -0.97
N PRO A 498 -6.90 26.64 -0.55
CA PRO A 498 -5.77 27.22 -1.26
C PRO A 498 -4.60 26.24 -1.43
N SER A 499 -4.34 25.38 -0.45
CA SER A 499 -3.31 24.34 -0.51
C SER A 499 -3.62 23.27 -1.56
N GLN A 500 -4.89 22.85 -1.70
CA GLN A 500 -5.30 21.91 -2.75
C GLN A 500 -5.19 22.57 -4.14
N ILE A 501 -5.57 23.85 -4.26
CA ILE A 501 -5.43 24.61 -5.51
C ILE A 501 -3.95 24.76 -5.89
N PHE A 502 -3.07 25.01 -4.91
CA PHE A 502 -1.62 25.07 -5.11
C PHE A 502 -1.10 23.73 -5.64
N THR A 503 -1.37 22.61 -4.96
CA THR A 503 -0.87 21.28 -5.36
C THR A 503 -1.31 20.89 -6.76
N GLN A 504 -2.57 21.21 -7.14
CA GLN A 504 -3.06 20.99 -8.50
C GLN A 504 -2.29 21.83 -9.53
N LYS A 505 -2.16 23.14 -9.30
CA LYS A 505 -1.43 24.04 -10.21
C LYS A 505 0.05 23.69 -10.32
N LYS A 506 0.69 23.30 -9.21
CA LYS A 506 2.07 22.78 -9.21
C LYS A 506 2.18 21.57 -10.12
N SER A 507 1.30 20.58 -9.95
CA SER A 507 1.28 19.38 -10.79
C SER A 507 1.09 19.72 -12.28
N ASP A 508 0.18 20.64 -12.62
CA ASP A 508 -0.05 21.08 -13.99
C ASP A 508 1.20 21.75 -14.60
N LEU A 509 1.91 22.57 -13.82
CA LEU A 509 3.16 23.19 -14.25
C LEU A 509 4.28 22.16 -14.46
N GLN A 510 4.46 21.23 -13.52
CA GLN A 510 5.44 20.16 -13.64
C GLN A 510 5.19 19.31 -14.88
N ARG A 511 3.95 18.89 -15.13
CA ARG A 511 3.56 18.13 -16.33
C ARG A 511 3.79 18.90 -17.63
N LYS A 512 3.65 20.21 -17.60
CA LYS A 512 3.89 21.09 -18.76
C LYS A 512 5.38 21.30 -19.04
N TYR A 513 6.17 21.56 -17.99
CA TYR A 513 7.55 22.03 -18.14
C TYR A 513 8.61 20.93 -18.00
N PHE A 514 8.41 19.91 -17.16
CA PHE A 514 9.41 18.87 -16.97
C PHE A 514 9.70 18.07 -18.24
N PRO A 515 8.72 17.66 -19.06
CA PRO A 515 8.99 17.09 -20.37
C PRO A 515 9.77 18.04 -21.28
N LYS A 516 9.46 19.33 -21.27
CA LYS A 516 10.18 20.33 -22.09
C LYS A 516 11.63 20.47 -21.62
N LEU A 517 11.89 20.48 -20.31
CA LEU A 517 13.22 20.55 -19.74
C LEU A 517 14.07 19.34 -20.14
N VAL A 518 13.54 18.14 -19.96
CA VAL A 518 14.27 16.91 -20.29
C VAL A 518 14.53 16.78 -21.78
N LEU A 519 13.57 17.18 -22.63
CA LEU A 519 13.65 17.02 -24.09
C LEU A 519 14.28 18.22 -24.83
N ALA A 520 14.56 19.33 -24.13
CA ALA A 520 15.23 20.50 -24.71
C ALA A 520 16.66 20.17 -25.19
N SER A 521 17.21 21.02 -26.04
CA SER A 521 18.67 21.00 -26.22
C SER A 521 19.35 21.43 -24.91
N PRO A 522 20.55 20.92 -24.58
CA PRO A 522 21.25 21.35 -23.37
C PRO A 522 21.47 22.86 -23.28
N SER A 523 21.62 23.55 -24.39
CA SER A 523 21.76 25.02 -24.45
C SER A 523 20.47 25.77 -24.09
N ASP A 524 19.30 25.17 -24.29
CA ASP A 524 18.01 25.81 -24.06
C ASP A 524 17.45 25.51 -22.66
N PHE A 525 18.03 24.55 -21.94
CA PHE A 525 17.56 24.09 -20.62
C PHE A 525 17.34 25.26 -19.66
N GLU A 526 18.34 26.13 -19.49
CA GLU A 526 18.27 27.28 -18.56
C GLU A 526 17.15 28.25 -18.95
N GLY A 527 16.90 28.47 -20.24
CA GLY A 527 15.81 29.30 -20.70
C GLY A 527 14.44 28.72 -20.29
N VAL A 528 14.25 27.41 -20.50
CA VAL A 528 13.00 26.70 -20.13
C VAL A 528 12.84 26.64 -18.60
N TRP A 529 13.95 26.45 -17.85
CA TRP A 529 13.93 26.46 -16.40
C TRP A 529 13.46 27.83 -15.86
N ASN A 530 14.01 28.92 -16.40
CA ASN A 530 13.62 30.27 -16.00
C ASN A 530 12.14 30.58 -16.33
N GLU A 531 11.61 30.06 -17.45
CA GLU A 531 10.17 30.16 -17.75
C GLU A 531 9.34 29.40 -16.71
N TYR A 532 9.75 28.17 -16.36
CA TYR A 532 9.09 27.37 -15.31
C TYR A 532 9.07 28.11 -13.98
N ILE A 533 10.20 28.58 -13.50
CA ILE A 533 10.32 29.36 -12.25
C ILE A 533 9.47 30.61 -12.28
N GLY A 534 9.43 31.32 -13.43
CA GLY A 534 8.59 32.50 -13.61
C GLY A 534 7.08 32.23 -13.48
N GLU A 535 6.64 31.02 -13.84
CA GLU A 535 5.25 30.58 -13.63
C GLU A 535 5.02 30.03 -12.23
N PHE A 536 5.97 29.27 -11.68
CA PHE A 536 5.90 28.70 -10.34
C PHE A 536 5.81 29.79 -9.25
N ASN A 537 6.60 30.85 -9.38
CA ASN A 537 6.60 32.00 -8.46
C ASN A 537 5.26 32.79 -8.40
N LYS A 538 4.31 32.46 -9.28
CA LYS A 538 2.93 33.02 -9.20
C LYS A 538 2.02 32.20 -8.30
N LEU A 539 2.47 31.04 -7.84
CA LEU A 539 1.73 30.17 -6.94
C LEU A 539 2.00 30.58 -5.47
N ASP A 540 1.02 30.33 -4.61
CA ASP A 540 1.16 30.56 -3.16
C ASP A 540 1.68 29.29 -2.49
N VAL A 541 2.99 29.05 -2.59
CA VAL A 541 3.65 27.88 -1.97
C VAL A 541 3.62 28.00 -0.45
N LYS A 542 3.76 29.22 0.08
CA LYS A 542 3.92 29.44 1.51
C LYS A 542 2.75 28.93 2.34
N GLN A 543 1.53 29.12 1.87
CA GLN A 543 0.33 28.65 2.57
C GLN A 543 0.26 27.11 2.62
N TYR A 544 0.77 26.44 1.60
CA TYR A 544 0.87 24.99 1.60
C TYR A 544 1.94 24.49 2.57
N GLU A 545 3.12 25.10 2.58
CA GLU A 545 4.21 24.77 3.51
C GLU A 545 3.81 25.02 4.97
N GLU A 546 3.15 26.15 5.26
CA GLU A 546 2.60 26.45 6.58
C GLU A 546 1.58 25.39 7.04
N LEU A 547 0.63 25.01 6.18
CA LEU A 547 -0.34 23.96 6.49
C LEU A 547 0.36 22.65 6.89
N ILE A 548 1.30 22.19 6.05
CA ILE A 548 1.98 20.92 6.30
C ILE A 548 2.86 21.00 7.55
N THR A 549 3.56 22.11 7.77
CA THR A 549 4.37 22.36 8.99
C THR A 549 3.50 22.28 10.24
N ASP A 550 2.35 22.93 10.25
CA ASP A 550 1.42 22.94 11.38
C ASP A 550 0.85 21.53 11.65
N GLU A 551 0.49 20.80 10.61
CA GLU A 551 -0.02 19.45 10.76
C GLU A 551 1.07 18.46 11.22
N VAL A 552 2.32 18.61 10.77
CA VAL A 552 3.46 17.85 11.29
C VAL A 552 3.68 18.15 12.77
N ALA A 553 3.64 19.43 13.17
CA ALA A 553 3.76 19.83 14.58
C ALA A 553 2.63 19.23 15.45
N LYS A 554 1.38 19.23 14.97
CA LYS A 554 0.25 18.56 15.64
C LYS A 554 0.46 17.06 15.78
N LYS A 555 0.94 16.38 14.72
CA LYS A 555 1.26 14.94 14.75
C LYS A 555 2.32 14.65 15.82
N ILE A 556 3.39 15.44 15.88
CA ILE A 556 4.45 15.31 16.89
C ILE A 556 3.90 15.47 18.30
N ALA A 557 3.07 16.50 18.53
CA ALA A 557 2.46 16.75 19.84
C ALA A 557 1.54 15.58 20.24
N ASN A 558 0.71 15.07 19.31
CA ASN A 558 -0.21 13.96 19.56
C ASN A 558 0.54 12.65 19.88
N VAL A 559 1.66 12.36 19.20
CA VAL A 559 2.50 11.18 19.51
C VAL A 559 3.13 11.30 20.90
N LYS A 560 3.55 12.50 21.30
CA LYS A 560 4.16 12.74 22.62
C LYS A 560 3.12 12.83 23.74
N GLY A 561 1.83 12.85 23.43
CA GLY A 561 0.76 13.00 24.43
C GLY A 561 0.71 14.36 25.12
N GLN A 562 1.16 15.42 24.42
CA GLN A 562 1.21 16.81 24.89
C GLN A 562 0.03 17.62 24.39
#